data_1b7ee7c705e65fde7c2fead06a54a0d5
#
_entry.id   1b7ee7c705e65fde7c2fead06a54a0d5
#
_cell.length_a   1.000
_cell.length_b   1.000
_cell.length_c   1.000
_cell.angle_alpha   90.00
_cell.angle_beta   90.00
_cell.angle_gamma   90.00
#
_symmetry.space_group_name_H-M   'P 1'
#
loop_
_entity.id
_entity.type
_entity.pdbx_description
1 polymer ?
#
loop_
_entity_poly.entity_id
_entity_poly.type
_entity_poly.pdbx_seq_one_letter_code
_entity_poly.pdbx_strand_id
1 'polypeptide(L)'
;MARLDIREKLAILADAAKYDASCASSGTKKRDSLGGKGIGSTEGMGICHAYAPDGRCISLLKILLTNSCIFDCHYCINRKSSNVRRARFTAEEVVQLTLAFYKRNYIEGLFLSSGIIRSSNYTMEQIVEVARSLREDHEFRG
;
A
#
# COMPACT_ATOMS: atom_id res chain seq x y z
N MET A 1 17.57 12.22 12.76
CA MET A 1 16.87 10.94 12.57
C MET A 1 17.21 10.37 11.21
N ALA A 2 17.51 9.08 11.15
CA ALA A 2 17.73 8.42 9.87
C ALA A 2 16.45 8.44 9.04
N ARG A 3 16.57 8.81 7.77
CA ARG A 3 15.46 8.82 6.84
C ARG A 3 15.15 7.36 6.48
N LEU A 4 13.90 6.92 6.67
CA LEU A 4 13.48 5.57 6.30
C LEU A 4 13.60 5.38 4.78
N ASP A 5 14.11 4.24 4.38
CA ASP A 5 14.11 3.87 2.98
C ASP A 5 12.74 3.36 2.51
N ILE A 6 12.57 3.17 1.21
CA ILE A 6 11.28 2.78 0.64
C ILE A 6 10.83 1.38 1.09
N ARG A 7 11.76 0.47 1.38
CA ARG A 7 11.44 -0.87 1.88
C ARG A 7 10.94 -0.83 3.31
N GLU A 8 11.59 -0.02 4.16
CA GLU A 8 11.16 0.18 5.55
C GLU A 8 9.77 0.84 5.60
N LYS A 9 9.54 1.83 4.75
CA LYS A 9 8.22 2.46 4.62
C LYS A 9 7.17 1.46 4.16
N LEU A 10 7.50 0.62 3.17
CA LEU A 10 6.58 -0.42 2.68
C LEU A 10 6.23 -1.42 3.79
N ALA A 11 7.22 -1.87 4.56
CA ALA A 11 6.98 -2.78 5.67
C ALA A 11 5.99 -2.21 6.69
N ILE A 12 6.15 -0.95 7.07
CA ILE A 12 5.29 -0.27 8.04
C ILE A 12 3.90 -0.04 7.46
N LEU A 13 3.81 0.50 6.26
CA LEU A 13 2.55 1.01 5.68
C LEU A 13 1.72 -0.10 5.03
N ALA A 14 2.31 -1.16 4.56
CA ALA A 14 1.59 -2.35 4.13
C ALA A 14 1.02 -3.12 5.33
N ASP A 15 1.77 -3.24 6.41
CA ASP A 15 1.28 -3.86 7.64
C ASP A 15 0.14 -3.06 8.27
N ALA A 16 0.24 -1.74 8.30
CA ALA A 16 -0.83 -0.86 8.78
C ALA A 16 -2.10 -0.97 7.93
N ALA A 17 -1.97 -1.19 6.63
CA ALA A 17 -3.09 -1.28 5.71
C ALA A 17 -3.97 -2.52 5.91
N LYS A 18 -3.48 -3.57 6.56
CA LYS A 18 -4.28 -4.78 6.82
C LYS A 18 -5.50 -4.53 7.72
N TYR A 19 -5.49 -3.46 8.50
CA TYR A 19 -6.60 -3.06 9.36
C TYR A 19 -7.64 -2.21 8.63
N ASP A 20 -7.37 -1.84 7.39
CA ASP A 20 -8.31 -1.11 6.55
C ASP A 20 -9.33 -2.07 5.91
N ALA A 21 -10.53 -1.56 5.63
CA ALA A 21 -11.66 -2.38 5.20
C ALA A 21 -11.44 -3.09 3.87
N SER A 22 -12.11 -4.22 3.71
CA SER A 22 -12.52 -4.87 2.45
C SER A 22 -11.47 -5.56 1.59
N CYS A 23 -10.53 -6.29 2.19
CA CYS A 23 -9.83 -7.34 1.42
C CYS A 23 -10.26 -8.74 1.88
N ALA A 24 -10.52 -9.63 0.94
CA ALA A 24 -10.80 -11.03 1.24
C ALA A 24 -9.59 -11.73 1.86
N SER A 25 -8.37 -11.26 1.54
CA SER A 25 -7.12 -11.68 2.16
C SER A 25 -6.10 -10.54 2.12
N SER A 26 -5.38 -10.35 3.20
CA SER A 26 -4.29 -9.36 3.28
C SER A 26 -2.95 -10.07 3.27
N GLY A 27 -2.12 -9.70 2.32
CA GLY A 27 -0.79 -10.27 2.14
C GLY A 27 -0.78 -11.65 1.50
N THR A 28 0.35 -12.00 0.93
CA THR A 28 0.62 -13.35 0.44
C THR A 28 1.63 -14.01 1.36
N LYS A 29 1.59 -15.34 1.46
CA LYS A 29 2.63 -16.08 2.17
C LYS A 29 3.96 -15.86 1.47
N LYS A 30 5.01 -15.67 2.26
CA LYS A 30 6.37 -15.65 1.73
C LYS A 30 6.62 -16.90 0.89
N ARG A 31 7.20 -16.70 -0.28
CA ARG A 31 7.41 -17.74 -1.26
C ARG A 31 8.90 -17.74 -1.68
N ASP A 32 9.51 -18.88 -1.56
CA ASP A 32 10.91 -19.09 -1.95
C ASP A 32 10.98 -20.18 -3.01
N SER A 33 11.48 -19.82 -4.19
CA SER A 33 11.65 -20.75 -5.31
C SER A 33 12.77 -21.76 -5.11
N LEU A 34 13.70 -21.49 -4.21
CA LEU A 34 14.83 -22.38 -3.90
C LEU A 34 14.39 -23.71 -3.29
N GLY A 35 13.20 -23.75 -2.67
CA GLY A 35 12.61 -24.97 -2.09
C GLY A 35 11.78 -25.80 -3.08
N GLY A 36 11.76 -25.50 -4.37
CA GLY A 36 11.06 -26.27 -5.40
C GLY A 36 9.52 -26.09 -5.41
N LYS A 37 9.01 -25.08 -4.73
CA LYS A 37 7.57 -24.82 -4.60
C LYS A 37 7.09 -23.66 -5.47
N GLY A 38 7.34 -23.71 -6.77
CA GLY A 38 6.85 -22.75 -7.73
C GLY A 38 7.93 -21.84 -8.33
N ILE A 39 7.52 -20.92 -9.20
CA ILE A 39 8.41 -20.03 -9.93
C ILE A 39 8.44 -18.65 -9.22
N GLY A 40 9.65 -18.17 -8.95
CA GLY A 40 9.91 -16.85 -8.35
C GLY A 40 9.75 -16.83 -6.83
N SER A 41 10.40 -15.85 -6.24
CA SER A 41 10.37 -15.59 -4.80
C SER A 41 9.58 -14.31 -4.52
N THR A 42 8.82 -14.27 -3.42
CA THR A 42 8.10 -13.08 -2.97
C THR A 42 8.10 -13.00 -1.44
N GLU A 43 8.26 -11.81 -0.92
CA GLU A 43 8.10 -11.57 0.50
C GLU A 43 6.62 -11.40 0.90
N GLY A 44 5.70 -11.35 -0.07
CA GLY A 44 4.27 -11.25 0.16
C GLY A 44 3.81 -9.91 0.72
N MET A 45 4.73 -8.95 0.83
CA MET A 45 4.49 -7.67 1.48
C MET A 45 3.67 -6.73 0.59
N GLY A 46 2.59 -6.22 1.15
CA GLY A 46 1.75 -5.22 0.49
C GLY A 46 0.79 -5.77 -0.56
N ILE A 47 0.83 -7.06 -0.88
CA ILE A 47 -0.05 -7.64 -1.90
C ILE A 47 -1.32 -8.18 -1.24
N CYS A 48 -2.46 -7.70 -1.75
CA CYS A 48 -3.80 -8.09 -1.32
C CYS A 48 -4.55 -8.69 -2.51
N HIS A 49 -5.43 -9.66 -2.25
CA HIS A 49 -6.24 -10.29 -3.28
C HIS A 49 -7.71 -9.91 -3.11
N ALA A 50 -8.34 -9.47 -4.19
CA ALA A 50 -9.76 -9.25 -4.29
C ALA A 50 -10.35 -10.16 -5.37
N TYR A 51 -11.62 -10.55 -5.20
CA TYR A 51 -12.29 -11.45 -6.14
C TYR A 51 -13.40 -10.71 -6.87
N ALA A 52 -13.37 -10.76 -8.19
CA ALA A 52 -14.43 -10.24 -9.03
C ALA A 52 -15.66 -11.19 -8.99
N PRO A 53 -16.89 -10.71 -9.30
CA PRO A 53 -18.09 -11.56 -9.32
C PRO A 53 -18.00 -12.76 -10.27
N ASP A 54 -17.16 -12.68 -11.30
CA ASP A 54 -16.92 -13.77 -12.26
C ASP A 54 -15.89 -14.80 -11.75
N GLY A 55 -15.41 -14.67 -10.52
CA GLY A 55 -14.44 -15.59 -9.90
C GLY A 55 -12.98 -15.26 -10.15
N ARG A 56 -12.66 -14.20 -10.92
CA ARG A 56 -11.26 -13.79 -11.15
C ARG A 56 -10.66 -13.24 -9.86
N CYS A 57 -9.41 -13.62 -9.61
CA CYS A 57 -8.61 -13.06 -8.54
C CYS A 57 -7.82 -11.86 -9.06
N ILE A 58 -7.98 -10.71 -8.39
CA ILE A 58 -7.30 -9.46 -8.72
C ILE A 58 -6.28 -9.18 -7.62
N SER A 59 -5.01 -9.05 -8.00
CA SER A 59 -3.93 -8.72 -7.07
C SER A 59 -3.75 -7.21 -6.98
N LEU A 60 -3.74 -6.68 -5.77
CA LEU A 60 -3.63 -5.25 -5.50
C LEU A 60 -2.43 -4.97 -4.60
N LEU A 61 -1.77 -3.85 -4.82
CA LEU A 61 -0.85 -3.28 -3.83
C LEU A 61 -1.70 -2.50 -2.83
N LYS A 62 -1.78 -2.98 -1.59
CA LYS A 62 -2.56 -2.34 -0.53
C LYS A 62 -1.62 -1.69 0.48
N ILE A 63 -1.58 -0.38 0.46
CA ILE A 63 -0.73 0.42 1.34
C ILE A 63 -1.45 1.66 1.84
N LEU A 64 -0.94 2.23 2.93
CA LEU A 64 -1.29 3.58 3.35
C LEU A 64 -0.28 4.57 2.80
N LEU A 65 -0.73 5.76 2.43
CA LEU A 65 0.17 6.90 2.15
C LEU A 65 0.96 7.26 3.40
N THR A 66 0.27 7.30 4.53
CA THR A 66 0.87 7.47 5.86
C THR A 66 -0.01 6.86 6.93
N ASN A 67 0.60 6.37 8.00
CA ASN A 67 -0.11 5.96 9.21
C ASN A 67 0.00 7.00 10.34
N SER A 68 0.59 8.15 10.08
CA SER A 68 0.50 9.32 10.95
C SER A 68 -0.88 9.95 10.81
N CYS A 69 -1.50 10.33 11.92
CA CYS A 69 -2.85 10.89 11.91
C CYS A 69 -2.98 11.96 12.99
N ILE A 70 -3.72 13.02 12.67
CA ILE A 70 -4.04 14.09 13.62
C ILE A 70 -5.22 13.74 14.54
N PHE A 71 -6.01 12.71 14.17
CA PHE A 71 -7.19 12.26 14.91
C PHE A 71 -6.85 11.12 15.85
N ASP A 72 -7.64 10.99 16.90
CA ASP A 72 -7.45 9.98 17.96
C ASP A 72 -8.68 9.07 18.10
N CYS A 73 -9.11 8.47 17.01
CA CYS A 73 -10.27 7.57 17.00
C CYS A 73 -10.00 6.33 17.85
N HIS A 74 -10.86 6.04 18.82
CA HIS A 74 -10.66 4.97 19.79
C HIS A 74 -10.44 3.59 19.18
N TYR A 75 -11.10 3.30 18.07
CA TYR A 75 -11.05 2.00 17.36
C TYR A 75 -9.90 1.88 16.38
N CYS A 76 -9.14 2.95 16.12
CA CYS A 76 -8.12 2.95 15.08
C CYS A 76 -6.74 2.62 15.64
N ILE A 77 -6.08 1.64 15.03
CA ILE A 77 -4.70 1.27 15.39
C ILE A 77 -3.71 2.42 15.15
N ASN A 78 -4.02 3.28 14.18
CA ASN A 78 -3.18 4.41 13.75
C ASN A 78 -3.60 5.75 14.40
N ARG A 79 -4.45 5.70 15.44
CA ARG A 79 -4.84 6.92 16.16
C ARG A 79 -3.61 7.66 16.70
N LYS A 80 -3.75 8.96 16.88
CA LYS A 80 -2.66 9.85 17.29
C LYS A 80 -1.91 9.35 18.53
N SER A 81 -2.64 8.83 19.54
CA SER A 81 -2.07 8.36 20.81
C SER A 81 -1.44 6.97 20.74
N SER A 82 -1.55 6.26 19.63
CA SER A 82 -0.97 4.92 19.48
C SER A 82 0.55 4.98 19.33
N ASN A 83 1.22 3.96 19.88
CA ASN A 83 2.69 3.83 19.84
C ASN A 83 3.22 3.10 18.61
N VAL A 84 2.39 2.89 17.58
CA VAL A 84 2.82 2.22 16.36
C VAL A 84 3.93 2.99 15.64
N ARG A 85 4.81 2.28 14.99
CA ARG A 85 5.87 2.89 14.19
C ARG A 85 5.24 3.65 13.02
N ARG A 86 5.66 4.90 12.83
CA ARG A 86 5.07 5.80 11.82
C ARG A 86 5.97 5.92 10.60
N ALA A 87 5.33 6.02 9.43
CA ALA A 87 6.00 6.28 8.17
C ALA A 87 5.12 7.11 7.25
N ARG A 88 5.71 7.65 6.19
CA ARG A 88 5.01 8.41 5.17
C ARG A 88 5.69 8.21 3.82
N PHE A 89 4.90 7.88 2.81
CA PHE A 89 5.34 7.98 1.42
C PHE A 89 5.12 9.39 0.87
N THR A 90 5.97 9.80 -0.05
CA THR A 90 5.64 10.89 -0.97
C THR A 90 4.75 10.33 -2.09
N ALA A 91 4.02 11.23 -2.78
CA ALA A 91 3.21 10.81 -3.93
C ALA A 91 4.07 10.12 -4.99
N GLU A 92 5.26 10.64 -5.25
CA GLU A 92 6.22 10.06 -6.20
C GLU A 92 6.66 8.65 -5.79
N GLU A 93 6.96 8.43 -4.52
CA GLU A 93 7.33 7.10 -4.00
C GLU A 93 6.22 6.08 -4.22
N VAL A 94 4.96 6.44 -3.98
CA VAL A 94 3.80 5.57 -4.22
C VAL A 94 3.67 5.24 -5.71
N VAL A 95 3.82 6.24 -6.58
CA VAL A 95 3.75 6.05 -8.04
C VAL A 95 4.84 5.10 -8.51
N GLN A 96 6.08 5.32 -8.11
CA GLN A 96 7.21 4.47 -8.50
C GLN A 96 7.05 3.04 -8.00
N LEU A 97 6.61 2.87 -6.75
CA LEU A 97 6.39 1.56 -6.16
C LEU A 97 5.28 0.79 -6.90
N THR A 98 4.18 1.46 -7.21
CA THR A 98 3.06 0.89 -7.96
C THR A 98 3.49 0.44 -9.34
N LEU A 99 4.22 1.28 -10.06
CA LEU A 99 4.73 0.96 -11.41
C LEU A 99 5.73 -0.20 -11.38
N ALA A 100 6.61 -0.23 -10.37
CA ALA A 100 7.58 -1.32 -10.22
C ALA A 100 6.88 -2.67 -10.00
N PHE A 101 5.88 -2.72 -9.15
CA PHE A 101 5.10 -3.94 -8.89
C PHE A 101 4.28 -4.35 -10.11
N TYR A 102 3.69 -3.39 -10.80
CA TYR A 102 2.91 -3.64 -12.01
C TYR A 102 3.79 -4.19 -13.14
N LYS A 103 4.95 -3.60 -13.38
CA LYS A 103 5.90 -4.06 -14.42
C LYS A 103 6.42 -5.48 -14.15
N ARG A 104 6.54 -5.85 -12.89
CA ARG A 104 6.94 -7.22 -12.49
C ARG A 104 5.76 -8.19 -12.48
N ASN A 105 4.60 -7.75 -12.89
CA ASN A 105 3.37 -8.55 -12.94
C ASN A 105 2.92 -9.08 -11.57
N TYR A 106 3.23 -8.37 -10.49
CA TYR A 106 2.81 -8.73 -9.13
C TYR A 106 1.41 -8.25 -8.79
N ILE A 107 0.98 -7.13 -9.39
CA ILE A 107 -0.29 -6.48 -9.12
C ILE A 107 -0.98 -6.03 -10.40
N GLU A 108 -2.30 -5.86 -10.32
CA GLU A 108 -3.14 -5.30 -11.37
C GLU A 108 -3.63 -3.90 -11.01
N GLY A 109 -3.58 -3.53 -9.73
CA GLY A 109 -4.05 -2.23 -9.27
C GLY A 109 -3.47 -1.82 -7.93
N LEU A 110 -3.83 -0.61 -7.51
CA LEU A 110 -3.41 0.02 -6.26
C LEU A 110 -4.64 0.28 -5.39
N PHE A 111 -4.57 -0.18 -4.14
CA PHE A 111 -5.50 0.22 -3.09
C PHE A 111 -4.76 1.15 -2.13
N LEU A 112 -5.06 2.44 -2.21
CA LEU A 112 -4.40 3.48 -1.43
C LEU A 112 -5.38 4.15 -0.48
N SER A 113 -5.07 4.13 0.80
CA SER A 113 -5.75 4.93 1.81
C SER A 113 -4.72 5.70 2.64
N SER A 114 -5.14 6.39 3.67
CA SER A 114 -4.22 7.23 4.44
C SER A 114 -4.77 7.58 5.82
N GLY A 115 -3.88 7.71 6.80
CA GLY A 115 -4.12 8.57 7.94
C GLY A 115 -4.18 10.03 7.48
N ILE A 116 -4.67 10.91 8.33
CA ILE A 116 -4.84 12.33 8.03
C ILE A 116 -3.69 13.14 8.64
N ILE A 117 -2.88 13.75 7.79
CA ILE A 117 -1.79 14.65 8.19
C ILE A 117 -2.13 16.10 7.84
N ARG A 118 -1.76 17.04 8.70
CA ARG A 118 -2.05 18.47 8.59
C ARG A 118 -3.54 18.77 8.52
N SER A 119 -4.22 18.35 7.44
CA SER A 119 -5.65 18.52 7.23
C SER A 119 -6.17 17.45 6.29
N SER A 120 -7.48 17.26 6.28
CA SER A 120 -8.14 16.33 5.35
C SER A 120 -7.91 16.77 3.89
N ASN A 121 -8.02 18.05 3.60
CA ASN A 121 -7.80 18.59 2.25
C ASN A 121 -6.36 18.32 1.77
N TYR A 122 -5.36 18.64 2.58
CA TYR A 122 -3.96 18.42 2.25
C TYR A 122 -3.71 16.93 1.94
N THR A 123 -4.21 16.04 2.77
CA THR A 123 -4.04 14.59 2.59
C THR A 123 -4.72 14.11 1.32
N MET A 124 -5.94 14.58 1.05
CA MET A 124 -6.66 14.23 -0.18
C MET A 124 -5.94 14.74 -1.43
N GLU A 125 -5.35 15.92 -1.39
CA GLU A 125 -4.55 16.46 -2.50
C GLU A 125 -3.37 15.54 -2.84
N GLN A 126 -2.73 14.96 -1.84
CA GLN A 126 -1.64 13.99 -2.04
C GLN A 126 -2.14 12.71 -2.71
N ILE A 127 -3.30 12.20 -2.31
CA ILE A 127 -3.92 11.00 -2.91
C ILE A 127 -4.32 11.28 -4.37
N VAL A 128 -4.93 12.44 -4.62
CA VAL A 128 -5.31 12.86 -5.98
C VAL A 128 -4.09 12.99 -6.88
N GLU A 129 -2.98 13.53 -6.36
CA GLU A 129 -1.72 13.64 -7.10
C GLU A 129 -1.17 12.27 -7.51
N VAL A 130 -1.25 11.27 -6.64
CA VAL A 130 -0.88 9.89 -6.99
C VAL A 130 -1.73 9.38 -8.16
N ALA A 131 -3.05 9.52 -8.07
CA ALA A 131 -3.96 9.07 -9.12
C ALA A 131 -3.71 9.78 -10.46
N ARG A 132 -3.56 11.11 -10.40
CA ARG A 132 -3.27 11.93 -11.57
C ARG A 132 -1.97 11.51 -12.23
N SER A 133 -0.90 11.41 -11.47
CA SER A 133 0.42 11.03 -11.99
C SER A 133 0.40 9.64 -12.63
N LEU A 134 -0.25 8.67 -11.99
CA LEU A 134 -0.39 7.33 -12.56
C LEU A 134 -1.13 7.34 -13.89
N ARG A 135 -2.24 8.08 -14.00
CA ARG A 135 -3.08 8.10 -15.21
C ARG A 135 -2.49 8.96 -16.33
N GLU A 136 -2.02 10.15 -16.01
CA GLU A 136 -1.60 11.15 -16.99
C GLU A 136 -0.12 11.04 -17.33
N ASP A 137 0.76 10.94 -16.34
CA ASP A 137 2.21 10.95 -16.58
C ASP A 137 2.75 9.58 -16.99
N HIS A 138 2.14 8.49 -16.51
CA HIS A 138 2.64 7.13 -16.70
C HIS A 138 1.68 6.21 -17.46
N GLU A 139 0.51 6.70 -17.83
CA GLU A 139 -0.51 5.95 -18.58
C GLU A 139 -0.88 4.60 -17.93
N PHE A 140 -0.84 4.54 -16.60
CA PHE A 140 -1.22 3.35 -15.85
C PHE A 140 -2.70 3.01 -16.04
N ARG A 141 -3.00 1.77 -16.40
CA ARG A 141 -4.35 1.30 -16.76
C ARG A 141 -4.96 0.32 -15.74
N GLY A 142 -4.29 0.12 -14.61
CA GLY A 142 -4.82 -0.71 -13.53
C GLY A 142 -6.01 -0.09 -12.81
#